data_74d5a4b1649f29ebd38c5f6b257fd7bc
#
_entry.id   74d5a4b1649f29ebd38c5f6b257fd7bc
#
_cell.length_a   1.000
_cell.length_b   1.000
_cell.length_c   1.000
_cell.angle_alpha   90.00
_cell.angle_beta   90.00
_cell.angle_gamma   90.00
#
_symmetry.space_group_name_H-M   'P 1'
#
loop_
_entity.id
_entity.type
_entity.pdbx_description
1 polymer ?
#
loop_
_entity_poly.entity_id
_entity_poly.type
_entity_poly.pdbx_seq_one_letter_code
_entity_poly.pdbx_strand_id
1 'polypeptide(L)'
;MNLVGATLMSKGPEIRCYDYVNHPYERVRDALRQDALTVFQSATKAAASRAQSIAAELHVDIGGVGVKTDIRISVKNVEEKVLDAMSTPATRLLLEWEAATKPRLFPLMKAELSIYPLTATETQLDFWGLYEPPFGAMGKAINAIVGHRIAEVSVHRFISDVAGYLRQALA
;
A
#
# COMPACT_ATOMS: atom_id res chain seq x y z
N MET A 1 -22.92 -18.74 -15.81
CA MET A 1 -23.39 -17.42 -15.36
C MET A 1 -23.40 -17.44 -13.83
N ASN A 2 -22.27 -17.10 -13.21
CA ASN A 2 -22.20 -16.89 -11.76
C ASN A 2 -21.25 -15.72 -11.50
N LEU A 3 -21.89 -14.61 -11.25
CA LEU A 3 -21.33 -13.39 -10.67
C LEU A 3 -21.04 -13.66 -9.18
N VAL A 4 -19.85 -14.10 -8.85
CA VAL A 4 -19.37 -14.16 -7.46
C VAL A 4 -18.03 -13.45 -7.42
N GLY A 5 -18.05 -12.18 -7.16
CA GLY A 5 -16.85 -11.36 -7.02
C GLY A 5 -17.13 -9.89 -6.79
N ALA A 6 -18.36 -9.53 -6.67
CA ALA A 6 -18.75 -8.17 -6.33
C ALA A 6 -19.25 -8.15 -4.89
N THR A 7 -18.37 -8.02 -3.93
CA THR A 7 -18.82 -7.53 -2.62
C THR A 7 -17.59 -7.22 -1.75
N LEU A 8 -17.24 -5.99 -1.73
CA LEU A 8 -17.03 -5.19 -0.54
C LEU A 8 -16.77 -3.78 -1.05
N MET A 9 -17.83 -3.10 -1.38
CA MET A 9 -17.81 -1.65 -1.54
C MET A 9 -17.58 -1.05 -0.15
N SER A 10 -16.33 -1.02 0.28
CA SER A 10 -15.90 -0.17 1.38
C SER A 10 -16.03 1.27 0.90
N LYS A 11 -16.79 2.09 1.63
CA LYS A 11 -17.05 3.50 1.33
C LYS A 11 -15.87 4.39 1.73
N GLY A 12 -14.65 4.02 1.36
CA GLY A 12 -13.46 4.82 1.61
C GLY A 12 -12.90 5.45 0.34
N PRO A 13 -12.14 6.54 0.45
CA PRO A 13 -11.38 7.05 -0.68
C PRO A 13 -10.39 6.00 -1.18
N GLU A 14 -10.28 5.94 -2.49
CA GLU A 14 -9.40 5.01 -3.19
C GLU A 14 -8.07 5.67 -3.48
N ILE A 15 -6.98 4.92 -3.30
CA ILE A 15 -5.63 5.35 -3.64
C ILE A 15 -5.05 4.34 -4.61
N ARG A 16 -4.51 4.83 -5.72
CA ARG A 16 -3.81 4.04 -6.71
C ARG A 16 -2.44 4.63 -6.98
N CYS A 17 -1.45 3.78 -7.05
CA CYS A 17 -0.15 4.16 -7.58
C CYS A 17 0.57 2.93 -8.15
N TYR A 18 1.55 3.20 -8.98
CA TYR A 18 2.38 2.16 -9.57
C TYR A 18 3.84 2.59 -9.61
N ASP A 19 4.71 1.61 -9.65
CA ASP A 19 6.13 1.74 -9.96
C ASP A 19 6.56 0.48 -10.70
N TYR A 20 7.79 0.42 -11.15
CA TYR A 20 8.30 -0.74 -11.85
C TYR A 20 9.67 -1.17 -11.30
N VAL A 21 10.00 -2.44 -11.51
CA VAL A 21 11.28 -3.03 -11.16
C VAL A 21 11.90 -3.56 -12.44
N ASN A 22 13.13 -3.15 -12.73
CA ASN A 22 13.88 -3.57 -13.92
C ASN A 22 14.48 -4.98 -13.78
N HIS A 23 13.63 -5.91 -13.39
CA HIS A 23 13.93 -7.33 -13.28
C HIS A 23 12.74 -8.16 -13.78
N PRO A 24 12.99 -9.40 -14.28
CA PRO A 24 11.94 -10.30 -14.73
C PRO A 24 10.93 -10.61 -13.64
N TYR A 25 9.69 -10.81 -14.04
CA TYR A 25 8.55 -11.07 -13.14
C TYR A 25 8.82 -12.22 -12.15
N GLU A 26 9.39 -13.31 -12.62
CA GLU A 26 9.66 -14.49 -11.77
C GLU A 26 10.62 -14.16 -10.63
N ARG A 27 11.64 -13.34 -10.89
CA ARG A 27 12.59 -12.91 -9.86
C ARG A 27 11.94 -12.01 -8.82
N VAL A 28 11.12 -11.06 -9.26
CA VAL A 28 10.38 -10.14 -8.37
C VAL A 28 9.35 -10.89 -7.55
N ARG A 29 8.57 -11.77 -8.18
CA ARG A 29 7.62 -12.66 -7.51
C ARG A 29 8.29 -13.49 -6.42
N ASP A 30 9.38 -14.17 -6.75
CA ASP A 30 10.06 -15.08 -5.83
C ASP A 30 10.67 -14.31 -4.65
N ALA A 31 11.24 -13.12 -4.87
CA ALA A 31 11.74 -12.28 -3.80
C ALA A 31 10.63 -11.85 -2.83
N LEU A 32 9.49 -11.43 -3.36
CA LEU A 32 8.34 -11.04 -2.52
C LEU A 32 7.71 -12.24 -1.80
N ARG A 33 7.73 -13.44 -2.38
CA ARG A 33 7.24 -14.65 -1.71
C ARG A 33 8.17 -15.11 -0.59
N GLN A 34 9.48 -14.89 -0.72
CA GLN A 34 10.45 -15.29 0.29
C GLN A 34 10.48 -14.34 1.49
N ASP A 35 10.41 -13.05 1.25
CA ASP A 35 10.66 -12.05 2.31
C ASP A 35 9.84 -10.75 2.14
N ALA A 36 8.58 -10.88 1.71
CA ALA A 36 7.69 -9.74 1.57
C ALA A 36 7.59 -8.91 2.85
N LEU A 37 7.63 -9.56 4.00
CA LEU A 37 7.44 -8.89 5.28
C LEU A 37 8.57 -7.91 5.59
N THR A 38 9.83 -8.30 5.39
CA THR A 38 11.00 -7.42 5.59
C THR A 38 10.98 -6.26 4.60
N VAL A 39 10.67 -6.52 3.33
CA VAL A 39 10.55 -5.48 2.29
C VAL A 39 9.48 -4.45 2.70
N PHE A 40 8.30 -4.93 3.05
CA PHE A 40 7.18 -4.05 3.39
C PHE A 40 7.35 -3.32 4.71
N GLN A 41 7.98 -3.91 5.70
CA GLN A 41 8.27 -3.23 6.97
C GLN A 41 9.22 -2.06 6.77
N SER A 42 10.25 -2.22 5.97
CA SER A 42 11.19 -1.14 5.66
C SER A 42 10.51 -0.01 4.89
N ALA A 43 9.73 -0.35 3.86
CA ALA A 43 8.97 0.62 3.07
C ALA A 43 7.88 1.33 3.90
N THR A 44 7.22 0.61 4.81
CA THR A 44 6.18 1.18 5.68
C THR A 44 6.76 2.19 6.68
N LYS A 45 7.95 1.95 7.22
CA LYS A 45 8.63 2.92 8.08
C LYS A 45 8.93 4.23 7.35
N ALA A 46 9.42 4.15 6.13
CA ALA A 46 9.68 5.32 5.31
C ALA A 46 8.38 6.08 4.95
N ALA A 47 7.31 5.37 4.63
CA ALA A 47 6.00 5.96 4.38
C ALA A 47 5.44 6.68 5.61
N ALA A 48 5.56 6.08 6.80
CA ALA A 48 5.15 6.69 8.06
C ALA A 48 5.94 7.97 8.37
N SER A 49 7.25 7.95 8.15
CA SER A 49 8.11 9.14 8.31
C SER A 49 7.69 10.27 7.37
N ARG A 50 7.33 9.94 6.13
CA ARG A 50 6.85 10.93 5.16
C ARG A 50 5.49 11.51 5.55
N ALA A 51 4.59 10.68 6.04
CA ALA A 51 3.28 11.13 6.55
C ALA A 51 3.44 12.14 7.70
N GLN A 52 4.38 11.88 8.61
CA GLN A 52 4.72 12.81 9.70
C GLN A 52 5.21 14.16 9.17
N SER A 53 6.11 14.13 8.20
CA SER A 53 6.65 15.37 7.61
C SER A 53 5.55 16.20 6.96
N ILE A 54 4.64 15.57 6.22
CA ILE A 54 3.53 16.26 5.58
C ILE A 54 2.56 16.82 6.62
N ALA A 55 2.23 16.06 7.67
CA ALA A 55 1.38 16.56 8.75
C ALA A 55 1.99 17.77 9.45
N ALA A 56 3.31 17.75 9.68
CA ALA A 56 4.03 18.87 10.26
C ALA A 56 4.03 20.10 9.34
N GLU A 57 4.28 19.92 8.04
CA GLU A 57 4.23 21.00 7.04
C GLU A 57 2.84 21.66 6.97
N LEU A 58 1.78 20.86 7.09
CA LEU A 58 0.40 21.32 7.02
C LEU A 58 -0.14 21.81 8.38
N HIS A 59 0.65 21.76 9.44
CA HIS A 59 0.25 22.06 10.81
C HIS A 59 -1.02 21.29 11.24
N VAL A 60 -1.11 20.03 10.82
CA VAL A 60 -2.25 19.16 11.11
C VAL A 60 -1.97 18.35 12.36
N ASP A 61 -2.79 18.52 13.36
CA ASP A 61 -2.81 17.64 14.53
C ASP A 61 -3.82 16.50 14.31
N ILE A 62 -3.31 15.30 14.19
CA ILE A 62 -4.15 14.11 14.06
C ILE A 62 -4.54 13.62 15.45
N GLY A 63 -5.65 14.12 15.96
CA GLY A 63 -6.26 13.65 17.21
C GLY A 63 -5.46 13.93 18.47
N GLY A 64 -4.72 15.05 18.53
CA GLY A 64 -3.92 15.43 19.71
C GLY A 64 -2.71 14.54 19.97
N VAL A 65 -2.40 13.66 19.02
CA VAL A 65 -1.24 12.76 19.08
C VAL A 65 -0.29 13.16 17.97
N GLY A 66 0.87 13.64 18.32
CA GLY A 66 1.95 13.80 17.33
C GLY A 66 2.10 12.49 16.56
N VAL A 67 2.23 12.55 15.23
CA VAL A 67 2.23 11.39 14.32
C VAL A 67 3.47 10.52 14.55
N LYS A 68 3.63 10.02 15.76
CA LYS A 68 4.67 9.05 16.13
C LYS A 68 4.00 7.72 16.41
N THR A 69 3.65 7.02 15.35
CA THR A 69 3.18 5.66 15.51
C THR A 69 3.84 4.75 14.49
N ASP A 70 4.27 3.60 14.96
CA ASP A 70 4.72 2.55 14.07
C ASP A 70 3.51 2.01 13.31
N ILE A 71 3.67 1.85 12.03
CA ILE A 71 2.67 1.20 11.17
C ILE A 71 3.04 -0.28 11.09
N ARG A 72 2.06 -1.12 11.37
CA ARG A 72 2.17 -2.55 11.17
C ARG A 72 1.52 -2.92 9.84
N ILE A 73 2.29 -3.60 9.01
CA ILE A 73 1.78 -4.18 7.77
C ILE A 73 1.66 -5.69 7.93
N SER A 74 0.57 -6.25 7.43
CA SER A 74 0.38 -7.69 7.35
C SER A 74 -0.01 -8.10 5.93
N VAL A 75 0.57 -9.20 5.47
CA VAL A 75 0.16 -9.88 4.24
C VAL A 75 -0.91 -10.89 4.62
N LYS A 76 -2.14 -10.67 4.16
CA LYS A 76 -3.28 -11.53 4.49
C LYS A 76 -3.40 -12.71 3.54
N ASN A 77 -3.05 -12.52 2.29
CA ASN A 77 -3.12 -13.56 1.27
C ASN A 77 -2.16 -13.25 0.12
N VAL A 78 -1.72 -14.30 -0.56
CA VAL A 78 -0.94 -14.23 -1.79
C VAL A 78 -1.63 -15.14 -2.81
N GLU A 79 -2.05 -14.57 -3.93
CA GLU A 79 -2.79 -15.27 -4.97
C GLU A 79 -2.06 -15.16 -6.31
N GLU A 80 -1.96 -16.27 -7.01
CA GLU A 80 -1.55 -16.27 -8.41
C GLU A 80 -2.78 -16.10 -9.30
N LYS A 81 -2.69 -15.18 -10.25
CA LYS A 81 -3.80 -14.83 -11.15
C LYS A 81 -3.33 -14.71 -12.60
N VAL A 82 -4.31 -14.60 -13.46
CA VAL A 82 -4.16 -14.23 -14.86
C VAL A 82 -4.92 -12.94 -15.06
N LEU A 83 -4.26 -11.91 -15.61
CA LEU A 83 -4.85 -10.57 -15.73
C LEU A 83 -5.80 -10.43 -16.91
N ASP A 84 -5.53 -11.14 -18.01
CA ASP A 84 -6.21 -10.92 -19.28
C ASP A 84 -6.40 -12.22 -20.08
N ALA A 85 -7.06 -12.10 -21.22
CA ALA A 85 -7.28 -13.20 -22.16
C ALA A 85 -5.98 -13.74 -22.80
N MET A 86 -4.87 -12.98 -22.72
CA MET A 86 -3.55 -13.39 -23.20
C MET A 86 -2.77 -14.19 -22.14
N SER A 87 -3.41 -14.51 -21.03
CA SER A 87 -2.86 -15.28 -19.92
C SER A 87 -1.62 -14.66 -19.26
N THR A 88 -1.57 -13.32 -19.18
CA THR A 88 -0.51 -12.61 -18.48
C THR A 88 -0.51 -13.01 -17.01
N PRO A 89 0.57 -13.64 -16.50
CA PRO A 89 0.63 -14.04 -15.11
C PRO A 89 0.71 -12.84 -14.19
N ALA A 90 0.06 -12.93 -13.04
CA ALA A 90 0.13 -11.91 -12.01
C ALA A 90 0.13 -12.54 -10.62
N THR A 91 0.87 -11.95 -9.71
CA THR A 91 0.80 -12.28 -8.29
C THR A 91 0.15 -11.12 -7.56
N ARG A 92 -0.87 -11.41 -6.78
CA ARG A 92 -1.60 -10.45 -5.98
C ARG A 92 -1.33 -10.70 -4.51
N LEU A 93 -0.90 -9.66 -3.80
CA LEU A 93 -0.73 -9.67 -2.35
C LEU A 93 -1.81 -8.80 -1.71
N LEU A 94 -2.62 -9.40 -0.85
CA LEU A 94 -3.60 -8.67 -0.06
C LEU A 94 -2.93 -8.17 1.21
N LEU A 95 -2.95 -6.86 1.39
CA LEU A 95 -2.25 -6.15 2.45
C LEU A 95 -3.26 -5.45 3.36
N GLU A 96 -2.93 -5.41 4.63
CA GLU A 96 -3.62 -4.58 5.61
C GLU A 96 -2.57 -3.89 6.46
N TRP A 97 -2.70 -2.59 6.62
CA TRP A 97 -1.86 -1.86 7.56
C TRP A 97 -2.68 -1.07 8.55
N GLU A 98 -2.17 -1.01 9.75
CA GLU A 98 -2.79 -0.31 10.87
C GLU A 98 -1.73 0.30 11.77
N ALA A 99 -2.11 1.27 12.57
CA ALA A 99 -1.23 1.79 13.61
C ALA A 99 -1.00 0.72 14.68
N ALA A 100 0.25 0.49 15.04
CA ALA A 100 0.61 -0.46 16.10
C ALA A 100 0.11 -0.01 17.49
N THR A 101 0.01 1.33 17.68
CA THR A 101 -0.53 1.94 18.88
C THR A 101 -1.68 2.86 18.51
N LYS A 102 -2.76 2.83 19.31
CA LYS A 102 -3.96 3.66 19.10
C LYS A 102 -4.58 3.49 17.70
N PRO A 103 -4.95 2.27 17.29
CA PRO A 103 -5.43 2.00 15.93
C PRO A 103 -6.68 2.81 15.55
N ARG A 104 -7.49 3.24 16.54
CA ARG A 104 -8.68 4.07 16.29
C ARG A 104 -8.37 5.52 15.88
N LEU A 105 -7.14 5.97 16.11
CA LEU A 105 -6.72 7.35 15.81
C LEU A 105 -6.04 7.47 14.45
N PHE A 106 -5.69 6.35 13.84
CA PHE A 106 -4.97 6.31 12.58
C PHE A 106 -5.78 5.57 11.52
N PRO A 107 -5.62 5.93 10.27
CA PRO A 107 -6.33 5.26 9.19
C PRO A 107 -5.93 3.79 9.09
N LEU A 108 -6.91 2.94 8.90
CA LEU A 108 -6.73 1.58 8.42
C LEU A 108 -6.69 1.62 6.90
N MET A 109 -5.76 0.89 6.30
CA MET A 109 -5.77 0.70 4.85
C MET A 109 -5.82 -0.78 4.52
N LYS A 110 -6.78 -1.16 3.70
CA LYS A 110 -6.85 -2.45 3.02
C LYS A 110 -6.40 -2.25 1.59
N ALA A 111 -5.41 -2.99 1.18
CA ALA A 111 -4.78 -2.77 -0.09
C ALA A 111 -4.47 -4.07 -0.83
N GLU A 112 -4.29 -3.93 -2.11
CA GLU A 112 -3.83 -4.96 -3.02
C GLU A 112 -2.58 -4.46 -3.72
N LEU A 113 -1.52 -5.24 -3.67
CA LEU A 113 -0.34 -5.07 -4.50
C LEU A 113 -0.33 -6.17 -5.55
N SER A 114 -0.56 -5.80 -6.78
CA SER A 114 -0.45 -6.69 -7.93
C SER A 114 0.89 -6.50 -8.61
N ILE A 115 1.58 -7.61 -8.89
CA ILE A 115 2.81 -7.61 -9.68
C ILE A 115 2.59 -8.43 -10.95
N TYR A 116 3.05 -7.92 -12.07
CA TYR A 116 2.94 -8.57 -13.38
C TYR A 116 4.03 -8.11 -14.35
N PRO A 117 4.38 -8.92 -15.37
CA PRO A 117 5.40 -8.54 -16.34
C PRO A 117 4.91 -7.38 -17.22
N LEU A 118 5.73 -6.35 -17.36
CA LEU A 118 5.59 -5.32 -18.41
C LEU A 118 6.30 -5.76 -19.68
N THR A 119 7.52 -6.25 -19.51
CA THR A 119 8.37 -6.79 -20.56
C THR A 119 9.05 -8.06 -20.04
N ALA A 120 9.91 -8.67 -20.84
CA ALA A 120 10.71 -9.82 -20.39
C ALA A 120 11.67 -9.47 -19.23
N THR A 121 12.01 -8.20 -19.05
CA THR A 121 13.00 -7.72 -18.08
C THR A 121 12.47 -6.69 -17.08
N GLU A 122 11.17 -6.39 -17.13
CA GLU A 122 10.55 -5.38 -16.30
C GLU A 122 9.24 -5.89 -15.71
N THR A 123 9.05 -5.63 -14.44
CA THR A 123 7.85 -6.01 -13.68
C THR A 123 7.18 -4.76 -13.14
N GLN A 124 5.88 -4.64 -13.32
CA GLN A 124 5.08 -3.58 -12.72
C GLN A 124 4.65 -3.98 -11.31
N LEU A 125 4.69 -2.99 -10.42
CA LEU A 125 4.06 -2.99 -9.13
C LEU A 125 2.85 -2.07 -9.23
N ASP A 126 1.65 -2.60 -9.06
CA ASP A 126 0.39 -1.85 -9.12
C ASP A 126 -0.32 -1.95 -7.78
N PHE A 127 -0.43 -0.83 -7.10
CA PHE A 127 -1.05 -0.73 -5.78
C PHE A 127 -2.42 -0.10 -5.88
N TRP A 128 -3.38 -0.76 -5.29
CA TRP A 128 -4.72 -0.26 -5.08
C TRP A 128 -5.10 -0.39 -3.61
N GLY A 129 -5.53 0.69 -2.98
CA GLY A 129 -5.88 0.70 -1.58
C GLY A 129 -7.16 1.46 -1.28
N LEU A 130 -7.88 0.98 -0.28
CA LEU A 130 -9.01 1.64 0.34
C LEU A 130 -8.59 2.16 1.70
N TYR A 131 -8.71 3.44 1.87
CA TYR A 131 -8.31 4.16 3.06
C TYR A 131 -9.54 4.47 3.90
N GLU A 132 -9.51 4.08 5.18
CA GLU A 132 -10.54 4.45 6.15
C GLU A 132 -10.01 5.61 7.01
N PRO A 133 -10.63 6.81 6.92
CA PRO A 133 -10.22 7.93 7.76
C PRO A 133 -10.31 7.59 9.25
N PRO A 134 -9.40 8.12 10.09
CA PRO A 134 -9.51 7.93 11.52
C PRO A 134 -10.81 8.54 12.04
N PHE A 135 -11.38 7.96 13.10
CA PHE A 135 -12.65 8.36 13.72
C PHE A 135 -13.92 8.14 12.90
N GLY A 136 -13.86 7.49 11.74
CA GLY A 136 -15.03 7.25 10.90
C GLY A 136 -15.79 8.54 10.56
N ALA A 137 -17.12 8.48 10.58
CA ALA A 137 -17.97 9.63 10.27
C ALA A 137 -17.92 10.78 11.32
N MET A 138 -17.33 10.54 12.49
CA MET A 138 -17.21 11.55 13.56
C MET A 138 -15.95 12.41 13.44
N GLY A 139 -15.00 12.03 12.60
CA GLY A 139 -13.75 12.75 12.36
C GLY A 139 -13.91 13.96 11.43
N LYS A 140 -14.92 14.79 11.63
CA LYS A 140 -15.12 16.03 10.86
C LYS A 140 -14.02 17.08 11.04
N ALA A 141 -13.05 16.85 11.91
CA ALA A 141 -12.03 17.83 12.25
C ALA A 141 -10.80 17.79 11.32
N ILE A 142 -10.54 16.68 10.65
CA ILE A 142 -9.49 16.60 9.64
C ILE A 142 -10.17 16.78 8.29
N ASN A 143 -9.84 17.85 7.62
CA ASN A 143 -10.30 18.07 6.26
C ASN A 143 -10.00 16.81 5.45
N ALA A 144 -11.03 16.18 4.89
CA ALA A 144 -10.93 14.94 4.12
C ALA A 144 -9.88 15.03 2.99
N ILE A 145 -9.71 16.23 2.42
CA ILE A 145 -8.71 16.53 1.39
C ILE A 145 -7.29 16.39 1.95
N VAL A 146 -7.02 16.87 3.16
CA VAL A 146 -5.71 16.78 3.81
C VAL A 146 -5.38 15.34 4.17
N GLY A 147 -6.33 14.61 4.74
CA GLY A 147 -6.16 13.20 5.08
C GLY A 147 -5.89 12.34 3.85
N HIS A 148 -6.61 12.59 2.76
CA HIS A 148 -6.40 11.91 1.49
C HIS A 148 -5.00 12.19 0.91
N ARG A 149 -4.55 13.45 0.94
CA ARG A 149 -3.23 13.83 0.46
C ARG A 149 -2.10 13.18 1.28
N ILE A 150 -2.24 13.13 2.60
CA ILE A 150 -1.28 12.43 3.46
C ILE A 150 -1.21 10.94 3.10
N ALA A 151 -2.36 10.29 2.95
CA ALA A 151 -2.43 8.88 2.59
C ALA A 151 -1.83 8.62 1.19
N GLU A 152 -2.18 9.43 0.20
CA GLU A 152 -1.67 9.33 -1.17
C GLU A 152 -0.13 9.41 -1.22
N VAL A 153 0.46 10.43 -0.61
CA VAL A 153 1.93 10.60 -0.61
C VAL A 153 2.62 9.48 0.17
N SER A 154 2.01 8.99 1.25
CA SER A 154 2.54 7.87 2.02
C SER A 154 2.54 6.57 1.21
N VAL A 155 1.49 6.31 0.44
CA VAL A 155 1.40 5.14 -0.45
C VAL A 155 2.40 5.23 -1.59
N HIS A 156 2.53 6.38 -2.22
CA HIS A 156 3.55 6.61 -3.24
C HIS A 156 4.96 6.34 -2.69
N ARG A 157 5.25 6.82 -1.49
CA ARG A 157 6.53 6.55 -0.83
C ARG A 157 6.72 5.07 -0.56
N PHE A 158 5.69 4.39 -0.06
CA PHE A 158 5.72 2.96 0.19
C PHE A 158 6.06 2.16 -1.07
N ILE A 159 5.37 2.39 -2.17
CA ILE A 159 5.59 1.67 -3.43
C ILE A 159 6.96 1.99 -4.04
N SER A 160 7.38 3.25 -3.98
CA SER A 160 8.72 3.65 -4.46
C SER A 160 9.83 2.96 -3.66
N ASP A 161 9.69 2.84 -2.34
CA ASP A 161 10.67 2.18 -1.49
C ASP A 161 10.68 0.66 -1.69
N VAL A 162 9.51 0.05 -1.91
CA VAL A 162 9.42 -1.38 -2.31
C VAL A 162 10.15 -1.62 -3.63
N ALA A 163 9.87 -0.81 -4.64
CA ALA A 163 10.54 -0.91 -5.93
C ALA A 163 12.05 -0.68 -5.84
N GLY A 164 12.46 0.33 -5.08
CA GLY A 164 13.87 0.64 -4.84
C GLY A 164 14.62 -0.49 -4.15
N TYR A 165 14.03 -1.08 -3.13
CA TYR A 165 14.60 -2.25 -2.45
C TYR A 165 14.76 -3.43 -3.42
N LEU A 166 13.74 -3.77 -4.18
CA LEU A 166 13.77 -4.88 -5.13
C LEU A 166 14.81 -4.67 -6.24
N ARG A 167 14.93 -3.44 -6.76
CA ARG A 167 15.98 -3.11 -7.74
C ARG A 167 17.39 -3.37 -7.20
N GLN A 168 17.62 -3.08 -5.93
CA GLN A 168 18.93 -3.29 -5.29
C GLN A 168 19.16 -4.75 -4.89
N ALA A 169 18.17 -5.40 -4.32
CA ALA A 169 18.28 -6.77 -3.84
C ALA A 169 18.40 -7.80 -4.98
N LEU A 170 17.91 -7.47 -6.17
CA LEU A 170 17.94 -8.34 -7.35
C LEU A 170 19.04 -7.98 -8.37
N ALA A 171 19.83 -6.95 -8.09
CA ALA A 171 20.92 -6.50 -8.96
C ALA A 171 22.04 -7.55 -9.15
#